data_922d74089ae71bbabbb2ee5ee7ac903c
#
_entry.id   922d74089ae71bbabbb2ee5ee7ac903c
#
_cell.length_a   1.000
_cell.length_b   1.000
_cell.length_c   1.000
_cell.angle_alpha   90.00
_cell.angle_beta   90.00
_cell.angle_gamma   90.00
#
_symmetry.space_group_name_H-M   'P 1'
#
loop_
_entity.id
_entity.type
_entity.pdbx_description
1 polymer ?
#
loop_
_entity_poly.entity_id
_entity_poly.type
_entity_poly.pdbx_seq_one_letter_code
_entity_poly.pdbx_strand_id
1 'polypeptide(L)'
;ETDRQVNDIQNLISDGVNLLVVAAIDGEALNTVMDEAADAGIPVIAYDRLIKSDAVSYYISFDNYTVGTLQGQYVIDTLDLDNAGDKTYNIEFTAGDPADNNAGYFFNGAYDTLKPYLDAGTLNVVSGQTDFDSVATAQWDTQTALERMQNILASYYADGTQLDVALCSNDSTALGVTQAIESDYAGKNDVLIT
;
A
#
# COMPACT_ATOMS: atom_id res chain seq x y z
N GLU A 1 11.60 8.73 -13.11
CA GLU A 1 11.86 7.27 -13.21
C GLU A 1 11.01 6.62 -14.30
N THR A 2 9.74 6.96 -14.44
CA THR A 2 8.82 6.45 -15.46
C THR A 2 9.34 6.68 -16.88
N ASP A 3 9.79 7.91 -17.21
CA ASP A 3 10.36 8.22 -18.52
C ASP A 3 11.59 7.35 -18.87
N ARG A 4 12.38 7.01 -17.86
CA ARG A 4 13.50 6.10 -18.06
C ARG A 4 13.01 4.70 -18.40
N GLN A 5 11.99 4.19 -17.71
CA GLN A 5 11.40 2.88 -18.00
C GLN A 5 10.84 2.83 -19.42
N VAL A 6 10.15 3.88 -19.88
CA VAL A 6 9.67 3.98 -21.27
C VAL A 6 10.84 3.88 -22.25
N ASN A 7 11.91 4.66 -22.05
CA ASN A 7 13.09 4.65 -22.92
C ASN A 7 13.79 3.27 -22.92
N ASP A 8 13.91 2.63 -21.77
CA ASP A 8 14.52 1.31 -21.65
C ASP A 8 13.70 0.26 -22.43
N ILE A 9 12.36 0.30 -22.36
CA ILE A 9 11.49 -0.57 -23.14
C ILE A 9 11.63 -0.30 -24.65
N GLN A 10 11.64 0.96 -25.07
CA GLN A 10 11.85 1.33 -26.49
C GLN A 10 13.18 0.82 -27.04
N ASN A 11 14.25 0.89 -26.24
CA ASN A 11 15.54 0.32 -26.61
C ASN A 11 15.45 -1.18 -26.79
N LEU A 12 14.79 -1.92 -25.88
CA LEU A 12 14.61 -3.36 -25.99
C LEU A 12 13.78 -3.75 -27.22
N ILE A 13 12.73 -2.99 -27.54
CA ILE A 13 11.94 -3.18 -28.77
C ILE A 13 12.85 -3.02 -30.00
N SER A 14 13.66 -1.96 -30.03
CA SER A 14 14.59 -1.66 -31.12
C SER A 14 15.66 -2.74 -31.28
N ASP A 15 16.10 -3.35 -30.18
CA ASP A 15 17.06 -4.46 -30.16
C ASP A 15 16.45 -5.80 -30.63
N GLY A 16 15.11 -5.83 -30.83
CA GLY A 16 14.41 -6.98 -31.37
C GLY A 16 14.29 -8.15 -30.39
N VAL A 17 14.02 -7.88 -29.11
CA VAL A 17 13.76 -8.92 -28.11
C VAL A 17 12.50 -9.73 -28.48
N ASN A 18 12.43 -10.96 -28.00
CA ASN A 18 11.31 -11.86 -28.35
C ASN A 18 10.16 -11.83 -27.32
N LEU A 19 10.39 -11.21 -26.15
CA LEU A 19 9.44 -11.12 -25.05
C LEU A 19 9.87 -9.98 -24.13
N LEU A 20 8.90 -9.22 -23.65
CA LEU A 20 9.09 -8.23 -22.58
C LEU A 20 8.42 -8.73 -21.30
N VAL A 21 9.12 -8.64 -20.16
CA VAL A 21 8.56 -8.83 -18.82
C VAL A 21 8.75 -7.52 -18.08
N VAL A 22 7.65 -6.86 -17.73
CA VAL A 22 7.66 -5.48 -17.25
C VAL A 22 6.95 -5.38 -15.91
N ALA A 23 7.66 -4.92 -14.87
CA ALA A 23 7.07 -4.45 -13.62
C ALA A 23 6.90 -2.93 -13.72
N ALA A 24 5.70 -2.45 -13.97
CA ALA A 24 5.44 -1.04 -14.25
C ALA A 24 5.67 -0.15 -13.01
N ILE A 25 6.39 0.95 -13.20
CA ILE A 25 6.46 2.02 -12.19
C ILE A 25 5.10 2.72 -12.10
N ASP A 26 4.50 3.01 -13.25
CA ASP A 26 3.16 3.57 -13.39
C ASP A 26 2.40 2.76 -14.46
N GLY A 27 1.26 2.20 -14.07
CA GLY A 27 0.47 1.29 -14.92
C GLY A 27 -0.20 1.96 -16.12
N GLU A 28 -0.34 3.30 -16.13
CA GLU A 28 -0.96 4.05 -17.22
C GLU A 28 0.07 4.70 -18.16
N ALA A 29 1.21 5.09 -17.63
CA ALA A 29 2.23 5.81 -18.38
C ALA A 29 2.92 4.97 -19.48
N LEU A 30 2.78 3.64 -19.43
CA LEU A 30 3.41 2.73 -20.39
C LEU A 30 2.55 2.43 -21.64
N ASN A 31 1.31 2.93 -21.73
CA ASN A 31 0.36 2.54 -22.78
C ASN A 31 0.96 2.69 -24.20
N THR A 32 1.57 3.84 -24.51
CA THR A 32 2.14 4.10 -25.84
C THR A 32 3.24 3.10 -26.20
N VAL A 33 4.14 2.79 -25.26
CA VAL A 33 5.26 1.87 -25.54
C VAL A 33 4.78 0.40 -25.57
N MET A 34 3.65 0.08 -24.94
CA MET A 34 3.00 -1.22 -25.09
C MET A 34 2.42 -1.39 -26.51
N ASP A 35 1.82 -0.35 -27.08
CA ASP A 35 1.36 -0.37 -28.48
C ASP A 35 2.55 -0.53 -29.45
N GLU A 36 3.68 0.15 -29.20
CA GLU A 36 4.91 -0.05 -29.97
C GLU A 36 5.42 -1.50 -29.93
N ALA A 37 5.36 -2.14 -28.76
CA ALA A 37 5.74 -3.56 -28.60
C ALA A 37 4.79 -4.49 -29.39
N ALA A 38 3.48 -4.22 -29.35
CA ALA A 38 2.47 -4.98 -30.09
C ALA A 38 2.67 -4.83 -31.60
N ASP A 39 2.92 -3.62 -32.09
CA ASP A 39 3.19 -3.35 -33.51
C ASP A 39 4.47 -4.06 -33.99
N ALA A 40 5.45 -4.22 -33.11
CA ALA A 40 6.66 -5.00 -33.36
C ALA A 40 6.46 -6.53 -33.25
N GLY A 41 5.27 -6.98 -32.85
CA GLY A 41 4.94 -8.39 -32.63
C GLY A 41 5.61 -9.00 -31.38
N ILE A 42 6.01 -8.17 -30.41
CA ILE A 42 6.68 -8.59 -29.18
C ILE A 42 5.63 -8.76 -28.08
N PRO A 43 5.39 -9.99 -27.56
CA PRO A 43 4.46 -10.21 -26.46
C PRO A 43 4.99 -9.57 -25.15
N VAL A 44 4.05 -9.11 -24.31
CA VAL A 44 4.36 -8.47 -23.04
C VAL A 44 3.69 -9.22 -21.89
N ILE A 45 4.46 -9.50 -20.84
CA ILE A 45 3.98 -9.95 -19.54
C ILE A 45 4.07 -8.77 -18.57
N ALA A 46 2.94 -8.29 -18.06
CA ALA A 46 2.91 -7.42 -16.90
C ALA A 46 3.17 -8.29 -15.65
N TYR A 47 4.28 -8.04 -14.98
CA TYR A 47 4.71 -8.78 -13.81
C TYR A 47 4.51 -7.96 -12.55
N ASP A 48 3.82 -8.53 -11.56
CA ASP A 48 3.47 -7.90 -10.28
C ASP A 48 2.53 -6.69 -10.44
N ARG A 49 2.93 -5.67 -11.18
CA ARG A 49 2.17 -4.43 -11.35
C ARG A 49 1.37 -4.43 -12.65
N LEU A 50 0.08 -4.12 -12.54
CA LEU A 50 -0.82 -4.06 -13.70
C LEU A 50 -0.42 -2.92 -14.64
N ILE A 51 -0.29 -3.25 -15.94
CA ILE A 51 -0.22 -2.26 -17.01
C ILE A 51 -1.62 -2.18 -17.64
N LYS A 52 -2.22 -0.99 -17.63
CA LYS A 52 -3.59 -0.76 -18.12
C LYS A 52 -3.62 -0.56 -19.64
N SER A 53 -3.17 -1.56 -20.38
CA SER A 53 -3.13 -1.59 -21.84
C SER A 53 -3.65 -2.91 -22.38
N ASP A 54 -4.47 -2.86 -23.42
CA ASP A 54 -4.97 -4.05 -24.14
C ASP A 54 -3.87 -4.77 -24.94
N ALA A 55 -2.70 -4.12 -25.13
CA ALA A 55 -1.53 -4.71 -25.78
C ALA A 55 -0.77 -5.70 -24.90
N VAL A 56 -1.06 -5.75 -23.59
CA VAL A 56 -0.43 -6.71 -22.66
C VAL A 56 -0.99 -8.11 -22.90
N SER A 57 -0.09 -9.09 -23.10
CA SER A 57 -0.48 -10.47 -23.39
C SER A 57 -0.89 -11.27 -22.16
N TYR A 58 -0.18 -11.04 -21.05
CA TYR A 58 -0.40 -11.72 -19.76
C TYR A 58 -0.12 -10.80 -18.59
N TYR A 59 -0.88 -11.01 -17.50
CA TYR A 59 -0.64 -10.37 -16.21
C TYR A 59 -0.46 -11.44 -15.14
N ILE A 60 0.59 -11.31 -14.33
CA ILE A 60 0.93 -12.23 -13.25
C ILE A 60 1.15 -11.42 -11.98
N SER A 61 0.33 -11.66 -10.96
CA SER A 61 0.44 -11.04 -9.64
C SER A 61 -0.15 -11.95 -8.57
N PHE A 62 -0.17 -11.46 -7.33
CA PHE A 62 -0.89 -12.08 -6.22
C PHE A 62 -2.36 -11.63 -6.19
N ASP A 63 -3.18 -12.30 -5.39
CA ASP A 63 -4.48 -11.78 -4.96
C ASP A 63 -4.25 -10.73 -3.86
N ASN A 64 -3.99 -9.49 -4.30
CA ASN A 64 -3.60 -8.40 -3.43
C ASN A 64 -4.72 -7.97 -2.47
N TYR A 65 -5.99 -8.18 -2.84
CA TYR A 65 -7.10 -7.97 -1.92
C TYR A 65 -7.09 -9.00 -0.78
N THR A 66 -6.86 -10.27 -1.10
CA THR A 66 -6.71 -11.31 -0.07
C THR A 66 -5.51 -11.05 0.84
N VAL A 67 -4.39 -10.51 0.32
CA VAL A 67 -3.25 -10.11 1.18
C VAL A 67 -3.68 -9.06 2.20
N GLY A 68 -4.40 -8.01 1.76
CA GLY A 68 -4.96 -7.01 2.68
C GLY A 68 -5.93 -7.62 3.70
N THR A 69 -6.80 -8.54 3.25
CA THR A 69 -7.70 -9.29 4.15
C THR A 69 -6.93 -10.03 5.25
N LEU A 70 -5.80 -10.69 4.90
CA LEU A 70 -4.95 -11.38 5.87
C LEU A 70 -4.32 -10.42 6.88
N GLN A 71 -3.91 -9.23 6.45
CA GLN A 71 -3.42 -8.18 7.36
C GLN A 71 -4.51 -7.74 8.35
N GLY A 72 -5.73 -7.48 7.85
CA GLY A 72 -6.87 -7.15 8.70
C GLY A 72 -7.21 -8.27 9.68
N GLN A 73 -7.21 -9.53 9.22
CA GLN A 73 -7.47 -10.70 10.07
C GLN A 73 -6.40 -10.86 11.16
N TYR A 74 -5.13 -10.60 10.83
CA TYR A 74 -4.05 -10.63 11.82
C TYR A 74 -4.27 -9.62 12.96
N VAL A 75 -4.77 -8.43 12.64
CA VAL A 75 -5.14 -7.43 13.67
C VAL A 75 -6.30 -7.94 14.54
N ILE A 76 -7.34 -8.52 13.92
CA ILE A 76 -8.50 -9.08 14.63
C ILE A 76 -8.04 -10.14 15.62
N ASP A 77 -7.24 -11.09 15.14
CA ASP A 77 -6.78 -12.24 15.94
C ASP A 77 -5.82 -11.80 17.06
N THR A 78 -4.90 -10.87 16.78
CA THR A 78 -3.88 -10.41 17.73
C THR A 78 -4.48 -9.61 18.89
N LEU A 79 -5.49 -8.77 18.60
CA LEU A 79 -6.16 -7.95 19.62
C LEU A 79 -7.39 -8.62 20.19
N ASP A 80 -7.75 -9.82 19.70
CA ASP A 80 -8.96 -10.56 20.07
C ASP A 80 -10.23 -9.66 19.98
N LEU A 81 -10.37 -8.99 18.83
CA LEU A 81 -11.42 -7.98 18.64
C LEU A 81 -12.82 -8.54 18.78
N ASP A 82 -13.04 -9.82 18.46
CA ASP A 82 -14.34 -10.51 18.64
C ASP A 82 -14.76 -10.60 20.10
N ASN A 83 -13.81 -10.57 21.03
CA ASN A 83 -14.04 -10.64 22.47
C ASN A 83 -13.64 -9.34 23.20
N ALA A 84 -13.50 -8.22 22.48
CA ALA A 84 -13.03 -6.94 23.04
C ALA A 84 -13.95 -6.39 24.14
N GLY A 85 -15.26 -6.74 24.14
CA GLY A 85 -16.23 -6.19 25.08
C GLY A 85 -16.37 -4.67 24.91
N ASP A 86 -16.14 -3.92 25.99
CA ASP A 86 -16.20 -2.44 25.97
C ASP A 86 -14.84 -1.79 25.65
N LYS A 87 -13.83 -2.56 25.26
CA LYS A 87 -12.52 -2.00 24.90
C LYS A 87 -12.58 -1.35 23.53
N THR A 88 -11.87 -0.23 23.41
CA THR A 88 -11.62 0.46 22.13
C THR A 88 -10.13 0.50 21.88
N TYR A 89 -9.73 0.25 20.63
CA TYR A 89 -8.35 0.32 20.17
C TYR A 89 -8.22 1.37 19.07
N ASN A 90 -7.08 2.06 19.06
CA ASN A 90 -6.79 3.07 18.05
C ASN A 90 -5.87 2.50 16.96
N ILE A 91 -6.28 2.71 15.72
CA ILE A 91 -5.56 2.24 14.53
C ILE A 91 -5.29 3.40 13.58
N GLU A 92 -4.12 3.40 12.95
CA GLU A 92 -3.80 4.27 11.82
C GLU A 92 -3.39 3.43 10.61
N PHE A 93 -3.78 3.89 9.42
CA PHE A 93 -3.49 3.21 8.15
C PHE A 93 -2.38 3.93 7.39
N THR A 94 -1.52 3.17 6.72
CA THR A 94 -0.52 3.65 5.77
C THR A 94 -0.53 2.76 4.54
N ALA A 95 -1.09 3.28 3.45
CA ALA A 95 -1.18 2.58 2.17
C ALA A 95 0.00 2.93 1.25
N GLY A 96 0.01 2.32 0.06
CA GLY A 96 1.07 2.46 -0.91
C GLY A 96 0.84 3.53 -1.97
N ASP A 97 1.56 3.37 -3.10
CA ASP A 97 1.57 4.33 -4.19
C ASP A 97 0.25 4.34 -4.97
N PRO A 98 -0.40 5.51 -5.16
CA PRO A 98 -1.59 5.63 -6.00
C PRO A 98 -1.39 5.23 -7.46
N ALA A 99 -0.17 5.32 -7.99
CA ALA A 99 0.17 4.89 -9.35
C ALA A 99 0.28 3.36 -9.48
N ASP A 100 0.32 2.64 -8.37
CA ASP A 100 0.32 1.18 -8.30
C ASP A 100 -1.08 0.65 -7.97
N ASN A 101 -1.69 -0.04 -8.94
CA ASN A 101 -3.03 -0.63 -8.75
C ASN A 101 -3.12 -1.58 -7.55
N ASN A 102 -2.02 -2.23 -7.17
CA ASN A 102 -1.98 -3.15 -6.03
C ASN A 102 -2.24 -2.44 -4.69
N ALA A 103 -1.81 -1.18 -4.55
CA ALA A 103 -1.93 -0.42 -3.31
C ALA A 103 -3.39 -0.27 -2.85
N GLY A 104 -4.29 0.00 -3.79
CA GLY A 104 -5.72 0.09 -3.52
C GLY A 104 -6.32 -1.26 -3.07
N TYR A 105 -5.87 -2.37 -3.65
CA TYR A 105 -6.35 -3.71 -3.26
C TYR A 105 -5.87 -4.11 -1.87
N PHE A 106 -4.60 -3.87 -1.52
CA PHE A 106 -4.10 -4.10 -0.16
C PHE A 106 -4.90 -3.31 0.87
N PHE A 107 -5.05 -2.01 0.64
CA PHE A 107 -5.80 -1.14 1.54
C PHE A 107 -7.26 -1.60 1.69
N ASN A 108 -7.97 -1.81 0.58
CA ASN A 108 -9.38 -2.20 0.61
C ASN A 108 -9.59 -3.55 1.28
N GLY A 109 -8.74 -4.55 1.02
CA GLY A 109 -8.82 -5.84 1.68
C GLY A 109 -8.70 -5.74 3.19
N ALA A 110 -7.74 -4.96 3.69
CA ALA A 110 -7.56 -4.72 5.12
C ALA A 110 -8.71 -3.89 5.72
N TYR A 111 -9.07 -2.79 5.05
CA TYR A 111 -10.10 -1.88 5.52
C TYR A 111 -11.49 -2.55 5.59
N ASP A 112 -11.89 -3.28 4.53
CA ASP A 112 -13.17 -3.97 4.49
C ASP A 112 -13.26 -5.07 5.55
N THR A 113 -12.15 -5.76 5.83
CA THR A 113 -12.06 -6.76 6.91
C THR A 113 -12.23 -6.14 8.29
N LEU A 114 -11.65 -4.95 8.52
CA LEU A 114 -11.72 -4.23 9.79
C LEU A 114 -12.96 -3.35 9.93
N LYS A 115 -13.67 -3.08 8.83
CA LYS A 115 -14.82 -2.19 8.79
C LYS A 115 -15.90 -2.49 9.83
N PRO A 116 -16.30 -3.76 10.10
CA PRO A 116 -17.28 -4.06 11.14
C PRO A 116 -16.89 -3.54 12.52
N TYR A 117 -15.58 -3.58 12.85
CA TYR A 117 -15.06 -3.10 14.14
C TYR A 117 -14.92 -1.57 14.18
N LEU A 118 -14.64 -0.94 13.04
CA LEU A 118 -14.66 0.52 12.88
C LEU A 118 -16.09 1.05 13.05
N ASP A 119 -17.07 0.43 12.38
CA ASP A 119 -18.48 0.80 12.47
C ASP A 119 -19.06 0.58 13.88
N ALA A 120 -18.59 -0.43 14.60
CA ALA A 120 -18.98 -0.71 15.98
C ALA A 120 -18.28 0.18 17.02
N GLY A 121 -17.23 0.91 16.64
CA GLY A 121 -16.41 1.72 17.54
C GLY A 121 -15.42 0.92 18.39
N THR A 122 -15.25 -0.38 18.11
CA THR A 122 -14.18 -1.20 18.72
C THR A 122 -12.80 -0.79 18.22
N LEU A 123 -12.71 -0.42 16.94
CA LEU A 123 -11.55 0.27 16.35
C LEU A 123 -11.90 1.73 16.09
N ASN A 124 -10.94 2.63 16.32
CA ASN A 124 -11.09 4.05 16.07
C ASN A 124 -9.85 4.59 15.34
N VAL A 125 -10.06 5.35 14.26
CA VAL A 125 -9.00 6.06 13.54
C VAL A 125 -8.95 7.48 14.07
N VAL A 126 -8.01 7.76 14.98
CA VAL A 126 -7.94 9.06 15.70
C VAL A 126 -7.67 10.21 14.74
N SER A 127 -6.86 9.99 13.71
CA SER A 127 -6.62 10.98 12.65
C SER A 127 -7.84 11.25 11.77
N GLY A 128 -8.82 10.34 11.74
CA GLY A 128 -9.95 10.35 10.82
C GLY A 128 -9.59 10.03 9.37
N GLN A 129 -8.35 9.63 9.08
CA GLN A 129 -7.89 9.29 7.73
C GLN A 129 -8.28 7.85 7.39
N THR A 130 -9.41 7.68 6.71
CA THR A 130 -10.04 6.37 6.45
C THR A 130 -10.25 6.06 4.98
N ASP A 131 -9.86 6.96 4.10
CA ASP A 131 -9.90 6.76 2.64
C ASP A 131 -8.49 6.54 2.07
N PHE A 132 -8.41 5.84 0.93
CA PHE A 132 -7.14 5.49 0.31
C PHE A 132 -6.25 6.71 0.02
N ASP A 133 -6.83 7.80 -0.50
CA ASP A 133 -6.06 8.98 -0.91
C ASP A 133 -5.39 9.68 0.29
N SER A 134 -6.06 9.69 1.45
CA SER A 134 -5.53 10.31 2.68
C SER A 134 -4.40 9.50 3.33
N VAL A 135 -4.32 8.20 3.05
CA VAL A 135 -3.34 7.28 3.65
C VAL A 135 -2.27 6.80 2.67
N ALA A 136 -2.35 7.23 1.40
CA ALA A 136 -1.43 6.83 0.34
C ALA A 136 -0.01 7.34 0.57
N THR A 137 0.97 6.56 0.12
CA THR A 137 2.39 6.88 0.20
C THR A 137 3.01 6.80 -1.19
N ALA A 138 3.28 7.95 -1.79
CA ALA A 138 3.85 8.02 -3.14
C ALA A 138 5.16 7.21 -3.23
N GLN A 139 5.30 6.44 -4.31
CA GLN A 139 6.45 5.60 -4.61
C GLN A 139 6.76 4.53 -3.53
N TRP A 140 5.82 4.23 -2.63
CA TRP A 140 6.05 3.35 -1.49
C TRP A 140 7.25 3.80 -0.63
N ASP A 141 7.51 5.12 -0.61
CA ASP A 141 8.72 5.69 -0.06
C ASP A 141 8.74 5.68 1.47
N THR A 142 9.80 5.08 2.03
CA THR A 142 9.98 4.93 3.48
C THR A 142 10.03 6.27 4.20
N GLN A 143 10.70 7.29 3.62
CA GLN A 143 10.84 8.60 4.23
C GLN A 143 9.50 9.35 4.25
N THR A 144 8.72 9.23 3.18
CA THR A 144 7.36 9.80 3.09
C THR A 144 6.44 9.17 4.15
N ALA A 145 6.50 7.84 4.34
CA ALA A 145 5.75 7.15 5.39
C ALA A 145 6.17 7.59 6.79
N LEU A 146 7.48 7.75 7.04
CA LEU A 146 8.04 8.26 8.29
C LEU A 146 7.49 9.66 8.59
N GLU A 147 7.64 10.60 7.68
CA GLU A 147 7.21 12.00 7.87
C GLU A 147 5.70 12.11 8.08
N ARG A 148 4.90 11.31 7.35
CA ARG A 148 3.46 11.25 7.54
C ARG A 148 3.11 10.76 8.95
N MET A 149 3.72 9.67 9.41
CA MET A 149 3.46 9.14 10.75
C MET A 149 3.93 10.10 11.85
N GLN A 150 5.06 10.77 11.71
CA GLN A 150 5.50 11.83 12.63
C GLN A 150 4.45 12.94 12.76
N ASN A 151 3.88 13.39 11.64
CA ASN A 151 2.81 14.39 11.63
C ASN A 151 1.54 13.89 12.33
N ILE A 152 1.16 12.62 12.15
CA ILE A 152 0.02 11.99 12.85
C ILE A 152 0.29 11.95 14.35
N LEU A 153 1.47 11.46 14.77
CA LEU A 153 1.84 11.37 16.18
C LEU A 153 1.84 12.75 16.85
N ALA A 154 2.41 13.77 16.21
CA ALA A 154 2.44 15.12 16.72
C ALA A 154 1.06 15.78 16.82
N SER A 155 0.15 15.46 15.88
CA SER A 155 -1.16 16.11 15.81
C SER A 155 -2.21 15.44 16.68
N TYR A 156 -2.16 14.11 16.85
CA TYR A 156 -3.25 13.33 17.43
C TYR A 156 -2.83 12.50 18.64
N TYR A 157 -1.55 12.30 18.89
CA TYR A 157 -1.03 11.41 19.94
C TYR A 157 -0.05 12.10 20.90
N ALA A 158 0.16 13.41 20.73
CA ALA A 158 1.11 14.19 21.56
C ALA A 158 0.71 14.29 23.05
N ASP A 159 -0.57 14.12 23.37
CA ASP A 159 -1.10 14.11 24.73
C ASP A 159 -0.94 12.77 25.46
N GLY A 160 -0.36 11.76 24.78
CA GLY A 160 -0.20 10.40 25.29
C GLY A 160 -1.40 9.49 25.00
N THR A 161 -2.31 9.92 24.12
CA THR A 161 -3.33 9.01 23.56
C THR A 161 -2.67 7.77 23.03
N GLN A 162 -3.23 6.60 23.33
CA GLN A 162 -2.65 5.32 22.95
C GLN A 162 -2.89 5.04 21.46
N LEU A 163 -1.84 4.66 20.73
CA LEU A 163 -1.90 4.04 19.41
C LEU A 163 -1.70 2.54 19.60
N ASP A 164 -2.64 1.72 19.14
CA ASP A 164 -2.58 0.26 19.32
C ASP A 164 -2.09 -0.44 18.05
N VAL A 165 -2.47 0.08 16.88
CA VAL A 165 -2.15 -0.53 15.59
C VAL A 165 -1.69 0.53 14.59
N ALA A 166 -0.61 0.23 13.86
CA ALA A 166 -0.22 0.91 12.64
C ALA A 166 -0.25 -0.13 11.50
N LEU A 167 -1.32 -0.13 10.71
CA LEU A 167 -1.48 -1.05 9.59
C LEU A 167 -0.83 -0.46 8.35
N CYS A 168 0.26 -1.10 7.90
CA CYS A 168 1.04 -0.70 6.73
C CYS A 168 0.88 -1.74 5.62
N SER A 169 0.73 -1.28 4.38
CA SER A 169 0.48 -2.18 3.26
C SER A 169 1.72 -2.94 2.78
N ASN A 170 2.94 -2.51 3.15
CA ASN A 170 4.20 -3.20 2.82
C ASN A 170 5.33 -2.87 3.80
N ASP A 171 6.45 -3.58 3.67
CA ASP A 171 7.63 -3.46 4.55
C ASP A 171 8.27 -2.06 4.48
N SER A 172 8.35 -1.44 3.30
CA SER A 172 8.98 -0.12 3.14
C SER A 172 8.23 0.96 3.93
N THR A 173 6.90 0.97 3.86
CA THR A 173 6.08 1.89 4.64
C THR A 173 6.09 1.55 6.12
N ALA A 174 6.07 0.25 6.48
CA ALA A 174 6.18 -0.20 7.87
C ALA A 174 7.49 0.23 8.53
N LEU A 175 8.63 0.15 7.80
CA LEU A 175 9.92 0.63 8.31
C LEU A 175 9.91 2.13 8.63
N GLY A 176 9.32 2.95 7.76
CA GLY A 176 9.18 4.40 8.01
C GLY A 176 8.30 4.70 9.21
N VAL A 177 7.16 4.02 9.30
CA VAL A 177 6.23 4.12 10.42
C VAL A 177 6.87 3.67 11.73
N THR A 178 7.62 2.57 11.72
CA THR A 178 8.37 2.07 12.89
C THR A 178 9.35 3.11 13.40
N GLN A 179 10.14 3.71 12.52
CA GLN A 179 11.10 4.75 12.88
C GLN A 179 10.43 5.98 13.52
N ALA A 180 9.27 6.39 12.98
CA ALA A 180 8.50 7.49 13.54
C ALA A 180 7.98 7.16 14.95
N ILE A 181 7.46 5.94 15.14
CA ILE A 181 6.96 5.49 16.44
C ILE A 181 8.10 5.43 17.46
N GLU A 182 9.25 4.86 17.11
CA GLU A 182 10.41 4.75 17.98
C GLU A 182 10.96 6.12 18.41
N SER A 183 10.91 7.14 17.53
CA SER A 183 11.46 8.47 17.81
C SER A 183 10.49 9.43 18.47
N ASP A 184 9.20 9.40 18.09
CA ASP A 184 8.27 10.50 18.37
C ASP A 184 6.99 10.08 19.09
N TYR A 185 6.72 8.77 19.27
CA TYR A 185 5.50 8.33 19.95
C TYR A 185 5.56 8.58 21.46
N ALA A 186 4.65 9.41 21.97
CA ALA A 186 4.56 9.79 23.37
C ALA A 186 3.87 8.74 24.26
N GLY A 187 3.19 7.76 23.68
CA GLY A 187 2.54 6.66 24.40
C GLY A 187 3.55 5.67 24.99
N LYS A 188 3.04 4.74 25.79
CA LYS A 188 3.87 3.78 26.54
C LYS A 188 3.60 2.33 26.23
N ASN A 189 2.62 2.05 25.39
CA ASN A 189 2.29 0.69 24.96
C ASN A 189 3.11 0.33 23.72
N ASP A 190 3.29 -0.97 23.52
CA ASP A 190 3.79 -1.50 22.26
C ASP A 190 2.71 -1.33 21.18
N VAL A 191 3.12 -0.88 20.00
CA VAL A 191 2.24 -0.71 18.83
C VAL A 191 2.36 -1.93 17.93
N LEU A 192 1.23 -2.54 17.60
CA LEU A 192 1.19 -3.60 16.58
C LEU A 192 1.42 -2.96 15.21
N ILE A 193 2.49 -3.34 14.51
CA ILE A 193 2.80 -2.89 13.16
C ILE A 193 2.67 -4.10 12.21
N THR A 194 1.92 -3.92 11.11
CA THR A 194 1.73 -4.97 10.09
C THR A 194 2.44 -4.61 8.80
#